data_80d0aa32ff6114abf90c8d0cd255d09c
#
_entry.id   80d0aa32ff6114abf90c8d0cd255d09c
#
_cell.length_a   1.000
_cell.length_b   1.000
_cell.length_c   1.000
_cell.angle_alpha   90.00
_cell.angle_beta   90.00
_cell.angle_gamma   90.00
#
_symmetry.space_group_name_H-M   'P 1'
#
loop_
_entity.id
_entity.type
_entity.pdbx_description
1 polymer ?
#
loop_
_entity_poly.entity_id
_entity_poly.type
_entity_poly.pdbx_seq_one_letter_code
_entity_poly.pdbx_strand_id
1 'polypeptide(L)'
;MAVLYVASEAMELEPFSKTLEHARKLKWPLDYAMEGILEGRRVMLAANGAGPRLATRAVEVAIRAVAAAELSSSALEAVVSTGFCGALDPALPENAIVVASGVLGTDTEEPTACELPSPAPENATVGVLLSQDRIANSAAEKRTLAGRGAIAIDMESAGVANHAKRNGIPFYCIKVVSDRADESFGFDLNAMRTPEGRIARGKIGTYILTHPQLVPEVLRWKSRAGKAAKELGEFLANCRIKPDSRTVPTD
;
A
#
# COMPACT_ATOMS: atom_id res chain seq x y z
N MET A 1 -13.43 -10.14 -14.52
CA MET A 1 -12.27 -9.26 -14.28
C MET A 1 -12.12 -9.02 -12.79
N ALA A 2 -10.91 -8.68 -12.29
CA ALA A 2 -10.64 -8.52 -10.86
C ALA A 2 -9.80 -7.28 -10.58
N VAL A 3 -10.02 -6.64 -9.42
CA VAL A 3 -9.14 -5.59 -8.90
C VAL A 3 -8.19 -6.21 -7.88
N LEU A 4 -6.88 -5.99 -8.07
CA LEU A 4 -5.84 -6.44 -7.14
C LEU A 4 -5.43 -5.29 -6.22
N TYR A 5 -5.51 -5.51 -4.91
CA TYR A 5 -4.97 -4.61 -3.89
C TYR A 5 -3.68 -5.20 -3.32
N VAL A 6 -2.61 -4.41 -3.32
CA VAL A 6 -1.28 -4.82 -2.86
C VAL A 6 -0.84 -3.92 -1.71
N ALA A 7 -0.54 -4.53 -0.58
CA ALA A 7 0.00 -3.88 0.61
C ALA A 7 1.31 -4.55 1.06
N SER A 8 1.96 -4.00 2.08
CA SER A 8 3.16 -4.61 2.65
C SER A 8 2.84 -5.74 3.61
N GLU A 9 1.88 -5.55 4.49
CA GLU A 9 1.55 -6.48 5.58
C GLU A 9 0.05 -6.86 5.57
N ALA A 10 -0.26 -8.08 6.00
CA ALA A 10 -1.63 -8.57 6.10
C ALA A 10 -2.55 -7.66 6.93
N MET A 11 -2.02 -7.10 8.03
CA MET A 11 -2.79 -6.24 8.92
C MET A 11 -3.37 -4.99 8.26
N GLU A 12 -2.76 -4.51 7.18
CA GLU A 12 -3.22 -3.34 6.41
C GLU A 12 -4.47 -3.67 5.58
N LEU A 13 -4.63 -4.96 5.22
CA LEU A 13 -5.72 -5.46 4.39
C LEU A 13 -6.82 -6.17 5.20
N GLU A 14 -6.54 -6.61 6.42
CA GLU A 14 -7.50 -7.39 7.23
C GLU A 14 -8.83 -6.67 7.47
N PRO A 15 -8.90 -5.37 7.79
CA PRO A 15 -10.19 -4.68 7.94
C PRO A 15 -10.98 -4.67 6.63
N PHE A 16 -10.33 -4.41 5.49
CA PHE A 16 -10.96 -4.44 4.17
C PHE A 16 -11.41 -5.86 3.79
N SER A 17 -10.62 -6.89 4.10
CA SER A 17 -10.99 -8.27 3.79
C SER A 17 -12.29 -8.72 4.47
N LYS A 18 -12.64 -8.13 5.61
CA LYS A 18 -13.87 -8.43 6.37
C LYS A 18 -15.14 -7.86 5.73
N THR A 19 -14.99 -6.92 4.80
CA THR A 19 -16.12 -6.35 4.05
C THR A 19 -16.44 -7.15 2.79
N LEU A 20 -15.57 -8.07 2.39
CA LEU A 20 -15.74 -8.88 1.18
C LEU A 20 -16.70 -10.05 1.43
N GLU A 21 -17.65 -10.21 0.53
CA GLU A 21 -18.50 -11.41 0.46
C GLU A 21 -17.69 -12.60 -0.08
N HIS A 22 -18.01 -13.80 0.37
CA HIS A 22 -17.36 -15.06 -0.06
C HIS A 22 -15.83 -15.04 0.06
N ALA A 23 -15.30 -14.31 1.06
CA ALA A 23 -13.87 -14.16 1.27
C ALA A 23 -13.20 -15.51 1.54
N ARG A 24 -12.14 -15.83 0.80
CA ARG A 24 -11.35 -17.05 0.98
C ARG A 24 -9.86 -16.81 0.77
N LYS A 25 -9.03 -17.60 1.47
CA LYS A 25 -7.57 -17.57 1.29
C LYS A 25 -7.19 -18.19 -0.07
N LEU A 26 -6.21 -17.58 -0.72
CA LEU A 26 -5.57 -18.10 -1.93
C LEU A 26 -4.26 -18.80 -1.56
N LYS A 27 -3.96 -19.92 -2.21
CA LYS A 27 -2.70 -20.66 -2.03
C LYS A 27 -1.60 -20.10 -2.95
N TRP A 28 -1.32 -18.82 -2.79
CA TRP A 28 -0.24 -18.16 -3.51
C TRP A 28 1.06 -18.22 -2.69
N PRO A 29 2.24 -18.20 -3.35
CA PRO A 29 3.54 -18.15 -2.66
C PRO A 29 3.85 -16.73 -2.15
N LEU A 30 2.94 -16.17 -1.34
CA LEU A 30 2.98 -14.85 -0.71
C LEU A 30 2.67 -15.00 0.78
N ASP A 31 3.03 -13.99 1.57
CA ASP A 31 2.76 -14.00 3.01
C ASP A 31 1.25 -13.90 3.32
N TYR A 32 0.51 -13.22 2.45
CA TYR A 32 -0.94 -13.10 2.55
C TYR A 32 -1.54 -13.01 1.14
N ALA A 33 -2.58 -13.79 0.90
CA ALA A 33 -3.38 -13.70 -0.31
C ALA A 33 -4.82 -14.14 -0.03
N MET A 34 -5.78 -13.31 -0.45
CA MET A 34 -7.21 -13.58 -0.35
C MET A 34 -7.93 -13.11 -1.60
N GLU A 35 -9.12 -13.64 -1.83
CA GLU A 35 -10.08 -13.09 -2.77
C GLU A 35 -11.47 -13.07 -2.16
N GLY A 36 -12.33 -12.24 -2.72
CA GLY A 36 -13.74 -12.14 -2.36
C GLY A 36 -14.48 -11.26 -3.35
N ILE A 37 -15.70 -10.91 -3.03
CA ILE A 37 -16.58 -10.07 -3.85
C ILE A 37 -16.90 -8.79 -3.10
N LEU A 38 -16.79 -7.67 -3.75
CA LEU A 38 -17.25 -6.37 -3.27
C LEU A 38 -18.21 -5.77 -4.31
N GLU A 39 -19.47 -5.55 -3.95
CA GLU A 39 -20.51 -5.03 -4.85
C GLU A 39 -20.56 -5.78 -6.19
N GLY A 40 -20.52 -7.12 -6.15
CA GLY A 40 -20.55 -7.98 -7.35
C GLY A 40 -19.24 -8.06 -8.13
N ARG A 41 -18.18 -7.38 -7.71
CA ARG A 41 -16.88 -7.31 -8.36
C ARG A 41 -15.85 -8.16 -7.64
N ARG A 42 -15.07 -8.95 -8.38
CA ARG A 42 -14.00 -9.76 -7.78
C ARG A 42 -12.86 -8.87 -7.31
N VAL A 43 -12.48 -9.06 -6.05
CA VAL A 43 -11.37 -8.37 -5.38
C VAL A 43 -10.33 -9.41 -4.97
N MET A 44 -9.07 -9.12 -5.22
CA MET A 44 -7.93 -9.90 -4.77
C MET A 44 -7.06 -9.03 -3.86
N LEU A 45 -6.62 -9.58 -2.75
CA LEU A 45 -5.76 -8.93 -1.76
C LEU A 45 -4.44 -9.69 -1.69
N ALA A 46 -3.33 -8.97 -1.71
CA ALA A 46 -2.00 -9.57 -1.61
C ALA A 46 -1.07 -8.72 -0.73
N ALA A 47 -0.31 -9.37 0.15
CA ALA A 47 0.79 -8.75 0.87
C ALA A 47 2.00 -9.70 0.92
N ASN A 48 3.22 -9.16 0.83
CA ASN A 48 4.44 -9.97 0.75
C ASN A 48 5.66 -9.34 1.43
N GLY A 49 5.44 -8.36 2.32
CA GLY A 49 6.48 -7.61 3.02
C GLY A 49 6.78 -6.25 2.40
N ALA A 50 7.52 -5.43 3.15
CA ALA A 50 7.83 -4.05 2.79
C ALA A 50 8.90 -3.95 1.69
N GLY A 51 8.77 -2.94 0.85
CA GLY A 51 9.71 -2.57 -0.18
C GLY A 51 9.31 -2.95 -1.61
N PRO A 52 9.91 -2.27 -2.61
CA PRO A 52 9.45 -2.32 -3.99
C PRO A 52 9.58 -3.72 -4.60
N ARG A 53 10.63 -4.47 -4.24
CA ARG A 53 10.87 -5.82 -4.76
C ARG A 53 9.80 -6.81 -4.31
N LEU A 54 9.41 -6.78 -3.04
CA LEU A 54 8.41 -7.70 -2.47
C LEU A 54 7.01 -7.36 -2.97
N ALA A 55 6.69 -6.07 -3.10
CA ALA A 55 5.44 -5.59 -3.68
C ALA A 55 5.32 -5.95 -5.17
N THR A 56 6.39 -5.78 -5.97
CA THR A 56 6.44 -6.22 -7.37
C THR A 56 6.15 -7.72 -7.49
N ARG A 57 6.78 -8.55 -6.62
CA ARG A 57 6.51 -10.00 -6.60
C ARG A 57 5.04 -10.33 -6.33
N ALA A 58 4.36 -9.59 -5.47
CA ALA A 58 2.94 -9.80 -5.20
C ALA A 58 2.10 -9.58 -6.48
N VAL A 59 2.39 -8.53 -7.25
CA VAL A 59 1.71 -8.26 -8.53
C VAL A 59 2.03 -9.36 -9.57
N GLU A 60 3.29 -9.78 -9.69
CA GLU A 60 3.69 -10.86 -10.61
C GLU A 60 2.96 -12.18 -10.33
N VAL A 61 2.90 -12.57 -9.06
CA VAL A 61 2.21 -13.80 -8.65
C VAL A 61 0.73 -13.71 -8.99
N ALA A 62 0.09 -12.56 -8.73
CA ALA A 62 -1.33 -12.37 -9.05
C ALA A 62 -1.59 -12.44 -10.56
N ILE A 63 -0.78 -11.76 -11.40
CA ILE A 63 -0.91 -11.79 -12.86
C ILE A 63 -0.78 -13.23 -13.36
N ARG A 64 0.24 -13.97 -12.92
CA ARG A 64 0.45 -15.36 -13.34
C ARG A 64 -0.69 -16.27 -12.89
N ALA A 65 -1.19 -16.08 -11.67
CA ALA A 65 -2.30 -16.90 -11.14
C ALA A 65 -3.61 -16.65 -11.89
N VAL A 66 -3.87 -15.39 -12.26
CA VAL A 66 -5.05 -15.02 -13.06
C VAL A 66 -4.93 -15.57 -14.48
N ALA A 67 -3.76 -15.51 -15.11
CA ALA A 67 -3.51 -16.06 -16.43
C ALA A 67 -3.63 -17.61 -16.45
N ALA A 68 -3.13 -18.28 -15.41
CA ALA A 68 -3.18 -19.75 -15.29
C ALA A 68 -4.60 -20.30 -15.03
N ALA A 69 -5.52 -19.47 -14.54
CA ALA A 69 -6.91 -19.90 -14.28
C ALA A 69 -7.75 -20.11 -15.56
N GLU A 70 -7.17 -19.92 -16.76
CA GLU A 70 -7.77 -20.14 -18.11
C GLU A 70 -9.19 -19.57 -18.31
N LEU A 71 -9.62 -18.66 -17.46
CA LEU A 71 -10.89 -18.00 -17.62
C LEU A 71 -10.70 -16.83 -18.59
N SER A 72 -11.24 -16.92 -19.76
CA SER A 72 -11.17 -15.91 -20.83
C SER A 72 -11.68 -14.50 -20.43
N SER A 73 -12.24 -14.35 -19.23
CA SER A 73 -12.65 -13.10 -18.59
C SER A 73 -11.79 -12.68 -17.40
N SER A 74 -10.60 -13.26 -17.20
CA SER A 74 -9.81 -13.18 -15.95
C SER A 74 -8.64 -12.20 -16.00
N ALA A 75 -8.67 -11.17 -16.84
CA ALA A 75 -7.67 -10.09 -16.77
C ALA A 75 -7.80 -9.30 -15.47
N LEU A 76 -6.67 -8.82 -14.93
CA LEU A 76 -6.70 -7.78 -13.91
C LEU A 76 -7.19 -6.48 -14.53
N GLU A 77 -8.24 -5.94 -13.96
CA GLU A 77 -8.90 -4.72 -14.38
C GLU A 77 -8.16 -3.49 -13.87
N ALA A 78 -7.60 -3.60 -12.68
CA ALA A 78 -6.77 -2.59 -12.05
C ALA A 78 -5.86 -3.20 -10.99
N VAL A 79 -4.77 -2.50 -10.69
CA VAL A 79 -3.90 -2.75 -9.53
C VAL A 79 -3.91 -1.51 -8.64
N VAL A 80 -4.15 -1.71 -7.35
CA VAL A 80 -4.16 -0.67 -6.32
C VAL A 80 -3.00 -0.92 -5.37
N SER A 81 -1.99 -0.03 -5.34
CA SER A 81 -1.04 0.01 -4.23
C SER A 81 -1.74 0.63 -3.02
N THR A 82 -1.78 -0.08 -1.91
CA THR A 82 -2.47 0.37 -0.70
C THR A 82 -1.63 0.13 0.55
N GLY A 83 -2.15 0.44 1.74
CA GLY A 83 -1.45 0.29 3.00
C GLY A 83 -1.00 1.61 3.61
N PHE A 84 0.01 1.56 4.47
CA PHE A 84 0.48 2.71 5.24
C PHE A 84 1.43 3.60 4.43
N CYS A 85 1.46 4.89 4.81
CA CYS A 85 2.46 5.86 4.38
C CYS A 85 2.83 6.80 5.53
N GLY A 86 4.02 7.38 5.49
CA GLY A 86 4.39 8.51 6.33
C GLY A 86 3.96 9.82 5.69
N ALA A 87 3.48 10.79 6.49
CA ALA A 87 3.22 12.13 5.99
C ALA A 87 4.55 12.87 5.72
N LEU A 88 4.59 13.61 4.61
CA LEU A 88 5.63 14.60 4.31
C LEU A 88 5.06 16.03 4.45
N ASP A 89 3.79 16.23 4.09
CA ASP A 89 3.06 17.47 4.32
C ASP A 89 2.62 17.56 5.79
N PRO A 90 3.02 18.61 6.55
CA PRO A 90 2.58 18.81 7.93
C PRO A 90 1.06 18.96 8.10
N ALA A 91 0.33 19.31 7.05
CA ALA A 91 -1.12 19.42 7.06
C ALA A 91 -1.84 18.04 7.10
N LEU A 92 -1.14 16.95 6.77
CA LEU A 92 -1.71 15.60 6.82
C LEU A 92 -1.71 15.05 8.25
N PRO A 93 -2.88 14.86 8.89
CA PRO A 93 -2.96 14.23 10.19
C PRO A 93 -2.80 12.69 10.10
N GLU A 94 -2.59 12.05 11.25
CA GLU A 94 -2.71 10.60 11.35
C GLU A 94 -4.08 10.12 10.86
N ASN A 95 -4.10 8.97 10.22
CA ASN A 95 -5.27 8.32 9.63
C ASN A 95 -5.86 9.09 8.42
N ALA A 96 -5.24 10.19 7.96
CA ALA A 96 -5.66 10.81 6.71
C ALA A 96 -5.49 9.83 5.54
N ILE A 97 -6.49 9.81 4.66
CA ILE A 97 -6.39 9.05 3.41
C ILE A 97 -5.68 9.90 2.35
N VAL A 98 -4.70 9.31 1.70
CA VAL A 98 -3.96 9.88 0.58
C VAL A 98 -4.30 9.08 -0.68
N VAL A 99 -4.84 9.77 -1.69
CA VAL A 99 -5.02 9.24 -3.04
C VAL A 99 -3.94 9.86 -3.91
N ALA A 100 -2.99 9.06 -4.37
CA ALA A 100 -1.90 9.59 -5.15
C ALA A 100 -2.35 9.95 -6.57
N SER A 101 -2.04 11.16 -7.02
CA SER A 101 -2.14 11.58 -8.43
C SER A 101 -0.98 11.03 -9.26
N GLY A 102 0.11 10.69 -8.61
CA GLY A 102 1.29 10.07 -9.20
C GLY A 102 2.25 9.56 -8.13
N VAL A 103 3.08 8.61 -8.50
CA VAL A 103 4.13 8.04 -7.64
C VAL A 103 5.50 8.40 -8.17
N LEU A 104 6.28 9.11 -7.35
CA LEU A 104 7.64 9.53 -7.62
C LEU A 104 8.61 8.49 -7.04
N GLY A 105 9.42 7.84 -7.88
CA GLY A 105 10.48 6.96 -7.43
C GLY A 105 11.72 7.73 -6.97
N THR A 106 12.65 7.03 -6.30
CA THR A 106 13.92 7.63 -5.84
C THR A 106 14.75 8.20 -6.99
N ASP A 107 14.81 7.45 -8.10
CA ASP A 107 15.70 7.72 -9.24
C ASP A 107 14.94 8.36 -10.42
N THR A 108 13.73 8.86 -10.20
CA THR A 108 12.91 9.51 -11.23
C THR A 108 12.70 10.98 -10.91
N GLU A 109 12.69 11.83 -11.94
CA GLU A 109 12.37 13.24 -11.80
C GLU A 109 10.87 13.50 -11.92
N GLU A 110 10.17 12.66 -12.70
CA GLU A 110 8.74 12.76 -12.92
C GLU A 110 7.97 11.62 -12.27
N PRO A 111 6.80 11.89 -11.70
CA PRO A 111 5.96 10.86 -11.12
C PRO A 111 5.29 10.00 -12.21
N THR A 112 5.22 8.69 -11.97
CA THR A 112 4.35 7.81 -12.73
C THR A 112 2.89 8.15 -12.38
N ALA A 113 2.10 8.55 -13.35
CA ALA A 113 0.69 8.92 -13.16
C ALA A 113 -0.14 7.77 -12.59
N CYS A 114 -1.06 8.11 -11.69
CA CYS A 114 -2.07 7.20 -11.14
C CYS A 114 -3.44 7.53 -11.71
N GLU A 115 -4.26 6.49 -11.91
CA GLU A 115 -5.70 6.68 -12.07
C GLU A 115 -6.32 7.13 -10.75
N LEU A 116 -7.39 7.93 -10.84
CA LEU A 116 -8.12 8.40 -9.66
C LEU A 116 -9.48 7.71 -9.55
N PRO A 117 -9.92 7.36 -8.33
CA PRO A 117 -11.26 6.87 -8.06
C PRO A 117 -12.33 7.83 -8.60
N SER A 118 -13.49 7.30 -8.99
CA SER A 118 -14.60 8.11 -9.47
C SER A 118 -15.92 7.66 -8.86
N PRO A 119 -16.69 8.56 -8.21
CA PRO A 119 -16.34 9.97 -7.97
C PRO A 119 -15.09 10.14 -7.11
N ALA A 120 -14.45 11.31 -7.20
CA ALA A 120 -13.32 11.65 -6.32
C ALA A 120 -13.81 11.62 -4.86
N PRO A 121 -13.11 10.91 -3.97
CA PRO A 121 -13.54 10.81 -2.57
C PRO A 121 -13.34 12.13 -1.84
N GLU A 122 -14.42 12.62 -1.18
CA GLU A 122 -14.40 13.89 -0.44
C GLU A 122 -13.48 13.88 0.78
N ASN A 123 -13.24 12.70 1.35
CA ASN A 123 -12.46 12.50 2.59
C ASN A 123 -11.01 12.04 2.32
N ALA A 124 -10.43 12.44 1.20
CA ALA A 124 -9.06 12.08 0.85
C ALA A 124 -8.27 13.29 0.36
N THR A 125 -6.99 13.33 0.68
CA THR A 125 -6.07 14.32 0.12
C THR A 125 -5.42 13.75 -1.14
N VAL A 126 -5.50 14.50 -2.24
CA VAL A 126 -4.90 14.11 -3.51
C VAL A 126 -3.54 14.81 -3.68
N GLY A 127 -2.50 14.05 -4.03
CA GLY A 127 -1.17 14.62 -4.26
C GLY A 127 -0.16 13.56 -4.73
N VAL A 128 1.09 13.97 -4.91
CA VAL A 128 2.18 13.08 -5.31
C VAL A 128 2.66 12.29 -4.09
N LEU A 129 2.86 10.97 -4.26
CA LEU A 129 3.48 10.08 -3.28
C LEU A 129 4.93 9.81 -3.68
N LEU A 130 5.87 9.96 -2.74
CA LEU A 130 7.25 9.51 -2.91
C LEU A 130 7.35 8.04 -2.49
N SER A 131 8.06 7.23 -3.27
CA SER A 131 8.29 5.81 -2.94
C SER A 131 9.77 5.48 -2.97
N GLN A 132 10.32 5.01 -1.84
CA GLN A 132 11.75 4.65 -1.69
C GLN A 132 11.93 3.36 -0.90
N ASP A 133 13.02 2.60 -1.14
CA ASP A 133 13.29 1.34 -0.43
C ASP A 133 13.94 1.54 0.94
N ARG A 134 13.45 2.51 1.70
CA ARG A 134 13.86 2.75 3.09
C ARG A 134 12.80 3.54 3.85
N ILE A 135 12.76 3.37 5.16
CA ILE A 135 11.87 4.12 6.04
C ILE A 135 12.49 5.50 6.31
N ALA A 136 11.71 6.57 6.20
CA ALA A 136 12.10 7.91 6.63
C ALA A 136 11.98 7.98 8.17
N ASN A 137 13.10 7.81 8.87
CA ASN A 137 13.12 7.61 10.33
C ASN A 137 12.96 8.90 11.15
N SER A 138 13.17 10.07 10.56
CA SER A 138 13.17 11.32 11.32
C SER A 138 12.38 12.44 10.64
N ALA A 139 11.86 13.36 11.45
CA ALA A 139 11.21 14.59 10.96
C ALA A 139 12.14 15.43 10.07
N ALA A 140 13.45 15.43 10.33
CA ALA A 140 14.42 16.14 9.51
C ALA A 140 14.55 15.51 8.12
N GLU A 141 14.61 14.17 8.04
CA GLU A 141 14.62 13.43 6.78
C GLU A 141 13.33 13.65 5.99
N LYS A 142 12.16 13.52 6.63
CA LYS A 142 10.85 13.77 6.01
C LYS A 142 10.76 15.17 5.41
N ARG A 143 11.27 16.19 6.14
CA ARG A 143 11.31 17.59 5.66
C ARG A 143 12.17 17.75 4.41
N THR A 144 13.32 17.06 4.36
CA THR A 144 14.18 17.05 3.17
C THR A 144 13.47 16.40 1.99
N LEU A 145 12.80 15.26 2.22
CA LEU A 145 12.06 14.52 1.20
C LEU A 145 10.82 15.27 0.68
N ALA A 146 10.15 16.06 1.53
CA ALA A 146 9.05 16.94 1.16
C ALA A 146 9.46 17.96 0.08
N GLY A 147 10.73 18.40 0.07
CA GLY A 147 11.29 19.28 -0.97
C GLY A 147 11.19 18.72 -2.39
N ARG A 148 10.88 17.43 -2.56
CA ARG A 148 10.61 16.83 -3.88
C ARG A 148 9.17 17.02 -4.37
N GLY A 149 8.34 17.76 -3.65
CA GLY A 149 6.94 18.04 -4.03
C GLY A 149 5.94 16.92 -3.71
N ALA A 150 6.35 15.91 -2.93
CA ALA A 150 5.47 14.84 -2.49
C ALA A 150 4.82 15.17 -1.13
N ILE A 151 3.56 14.76 -0.96
CA ILE A 151 2.79 14.98 0.28
C ILE A 151 2.94 13.82 1.29
N ALA A 152 3.28 12.63 0.80
CA ALA A 152 3.46 11.43 1.62
C ALA A 152 4.53 10.51 1.03
N ILE A 153 4.96 9.52 1.81
CA ILE A 153 6.03 8.58 1.43
C ILE A 153 5.68 7.15 1.81
N ASP A 154 6.00 6.22 0.93
CA ASP A 154 5.92 4.77 1.19
C ASP A 154 7.16 4.02 0.68
N MET A 155 7.08 2.69 0.65
CA MET A 155 8.17 1.82 0.20
C MET A 155 7.79 0.92 -0.98
N GLU A 156 6.54 0.83 -1.37
CA GLU A 156 5.99 -0.20 -2.27
C GLU A 156 5.54 0.35 -3.60
N SER A 157 4.96 1.55 -3.60
CA SER A 157 4.15 2.06 -4.72
C SER A 157 4.91 2.19 -6.02
N ALA A 158 6.20 2.55 -6.00
CA ALA A 158 7.00 2.62 -7.22
C ALA A 158 7.18 1.24 -7.87
N GLY A 159 7.38 0.19 -7.06
CA GLY A 159 7.48 -1.19 -7.56
C GLY A 159 6.17 -1.67 -8.20
N VAL A 160 5.03 -1.40 -7.54
CA VAL A 160 3.70 -1.75 -8.04
C VAL A 160 3.38 -0.97 -9.31
N ALA A 161 3.60 0.37 -9.31
CA ALA A 161 3.36 1.25 -10.46
C ALA A 161 4.12 0.80 -11.70
N ASN A 162 5.43 0.56 -11.56
CA ASN A 162 6.28 0.14 -12.66
C ASN A 162 5.82 -1.20 -13.25
N HIS A 163 5.41 -2.14 -12.38
CA HIS A 163 4.97 -3.45 -12.85
C HIS A 163 3.59 -3.38 -13.52
N ALA A 164 2.64 -2.64 -12.97
CA ALA A 164 1.33 -2.38 -13.57
C ALA A 164 1.47 -1.72 -14.95
N LYS A 165 2.30 -0.66 -15.06
CA LYS A 165 2.58 0.04 -16.32
C LYS A 165 3.15 -0.88 -17.39
N ARG A 166 4.13 -1.75 -17.05
CA ARG A 166 4.73 -2.72 -18.00
C ARG A 166 3.72 -3.72 -18.54
N ASN A 167 2.68 -4.04 -17.76
CA ASN A 167 1.63 -4.97 -18.16
C ASN A 167 0.38 -4.26 -18.72
N GLY A 168 0.41 -2.94 -18.90
CA GLY A 168 -0.71 -2.16 -19.42
C GLY A 168 -1.95 -2.18 -18.52
N ILE A 169 -1.78 -2.39 -17.20
CA ILE A 169 -2.87 -2.48 -16.24
C ILE A 169 -3.05 -1.10 -15.60
N PRO A 170 -4.29 -0.57 -15.50
CA PRO A 170 -4.59 0.66 -14.76
C PRO A 170 -4.09 0.60 -13.33
N PHE A 171 -3.39 1.67 -12.90
CA PHE A 171 -2.75 1.73 -11.59
C PHE A 171 -3.34 2.82 -10.73
N TYR A 172 -3.69 2.45 -9.49
CA TYR A 172 -4.17 3.34 -8.43
C TYR A 172 -3.23 3.26 -7.24
N CYS A 173 -3.13 4.34 -6.47
CA CYS A 173 -2.39 4.34 -5.22
C CYS A 173 -3.21 5.04 -4.15
N ILE A 174 -3.61 4.30 -3.11
CA ILE A 174 -4.46 4.74 -2.02
C ILE A 174 -3.82 4.32 -0.71
N LYS A 175 -3.41 5.29 0.10
CA LYS A 175 -2.67 5.07 1.34
C LYS A 175 -3.37 5.71 2.53
N VAL A 176 -3.00 5.29 3.73
CA VAL A 176 -3.38 5.94 4.98
C VAL A 176 -2.14 6.36 5.74
N VAL A 177 -2.18 7.57 6.30
CA VAL A 177 -1.07 8.12 7.08
C VAL A 177 -0.93 7.37 8.41
N SER A 178 0.21 6.73 8.64
CA SER A 178 0.56 6.03 9.88
C SER A 178 1.37 6.90 10.85
N ASP A 179 2.13 7.86 10.31
CA ASP A 179 3.02 8.73 11.08
C ASP A 179 3.14 10.11 10.46
N ARG A 180 3.18 11.13 11.31
CA ARG A 180 3.16 12.54 10.92
C ARG A 180 4.49 13.01 10.36
N ALA A 181 4.47 14.14 9.63
CA ALA A 181 5.66 14.77 9.06
C ALA A 181 6.67 15.25 10.13
N ASP A 182 6.18 15.65 11.31
CA ASP A 182 6.97 16.14 12.43
C ASP A 182 7.43 15.02 13.40
N GLU A 183 7.13 13.76 13.09
CA GLU A 183 7.43 12.62 13.94
C GLU A 183 8.75 11.95 13.56
N SER A 184 9.50 11.57 14.62
CA SER A 184 10.70 10.75 14.50
C SER A 184 10.51 9.46 15.29
N PHE A 185 11.06 8.36 14.79
CA PHE A 185 11.05 7.09 15.49
C PHE A 185 12.20 7.02 16.51
N GLY A 186 11.95 6.43 17.68
CA GLY A 186 12.91 6.34 18.77
C GLY A 186 14.11 5.41 18.48
N PHE A 187 14.08 4.66 17.37
CA PHE A 187 15.18 3.82 16.91
C PHE A 187 15.18 3.65 15.39
N ASP A 188 16.29 3.18 14.83
CA ASP A 188 16.41 2.99 13.39
C ASP A 188 15.64 1.74 12.92
N LEU A 189 14.48 1.95 12.34
CA LEU A 189 13.66 0.89 11.76
C LEU A 189 14.32 0.22 10.54
N ASN A 190 15.20 0.91 9.82
CA ASN A 190 15.92 0.32 8.70
C ASN A 190 16.91 -0.75 9.17
N ALA A 191 17.54 -0.56 10.34
CA ALA A 191 18.42 -1.57 10.96
C ALA A 191 17.64 -2.84 11.38
N MET A 192 16.32 -2.74 11.54
CA MET A 192 15.43 -3.86 11.88
C MET A 192 14.95 -4.64 10.66
N ARG A 193 15.37 -4.28 9.45
CA ARG A 193 15.05 -5.03 8.23
C ARG A 193 15.99 -6.21 8.02
N THR A 194 15.50 -7.26 7.37
CA THR A 194 16.34 -8.36 6.86
C THR A 194 16.98 -7.94 5.52
N PRO A 195 18.01 -8.68 5.03
CA PRO A 195 18.57 -8.43 3.69
C PRO A 195 17.52 -8.53 2.56
N GLU A 196 16.47 -9.32 2.77
CA GLU A 196 15.37 -9.46 1.81
C GLU A 196 14.37 -8.29 1.87
N GLY A 197 14.54 -7.35 2.82
CA GLY A 197 13.70 -6.16 3.00
C GLY A 197 12.55 -6.33 3.99
N ARG A 198 12.37 -7.50 4.59
CA ARG A 198 11.29 -7.77 5.57
C ARG A 198 11.59 -7.13 6.93
N ILE A 199 10.55 -6.75 7.65
CA ILE A 199 10.68 -6.35 9.06
C ILE A 199 11.00 -7.58 9.91
N ALA A 200 12.17 -7.59 10.54
CA ALA A 200 12.64 -8.67 11.40
C ALA A 200 12.02 -8.55 12.82
N ARG A 201 10.78 -9.02 12.97
CA ARG A 201 10.03 -8.92 14.25
C ARG A 201 10.82 -9.46 15.45
N GLY A 202 11.60 -10.53 15.25
CA GLY A 202 12.49 -11.05 16.28
C GLY A 202 13.58 -10.07 16.72
N LYS A 203 14.21 -9.33 15.77
CA LYS A 203 15.18 -8.28 16.09
C LYS A 203 14.54 -7.15 16.90
N ILE A 204 13.31 -6.73 16.53
CA ILE A 204 12.56 -5.72 17.29
C ILE A 204 12.30 -6.23 18.71
N GLY A 205 11.81 -7.47 18.86
CA GLY A 205 11.58 -8.07 20.18
C GLY A 205 12.83 -8.08 21.06
N THR A 206 13.97 -8.54 20.53
CA THR A 206 15.25 -8.55 21.23
C THR A 206 15.73 -7.13 21.60
N TYR A 207 15.57 -6.18 20.67
CA TYR A 207 15.94 -4.79 20.90
C TYR A 207 15.10 -4.15 22.02
N ILE A 208 13.79 -4.40 22.05
CA ILE A 208 12.89 -3.92 23.10
C ILE A 208 13.24 -4.52 24.46
N LEU A 209 13.63 -5.81 24.52
CA LEU A 209 14.06 -6.44 25.78
C LEU A 209 15.27 -5.73 26.42
N THR A 210 16.17 -5.19 25.58
CA THR A 210 17.34 -4.42 26.04
C THR A 210 17.07 -2.93 26.21
N HIS A 211 15.91 -2.44 25.70
CA HIS A 211 15.50 -1.03 25.75
C HIS A 211 14.03 -0.91 26.22
N PRO A 212 13.72 -1.29 27.48
CA PRO A 212 12.33 -1.37 27.96
C PRO A 212 11.59 -0.02 27.94
N GLN A 213 12.31 1.10 27.92
CA GLN A 213 11.76 2.45 27.77
C GLN A 213 11.02 2.65 26.44
N LEU A 214 11.27 1.81 25.42
CA LEU A 214 10.58 1.87 24.11
C LEU A 214 9.24 1.12 24.07
N VAL A 215 8.93 0.32 25.09
CA VAL A 215 7.69 -0.46 25.15
C VAL A 215 6.44 0.44 24.98
N PRO A 216 6.31 1.58 25.66
CA PRO A 216 5.15 2.46 25.48
C PRO A 216 5.03 3.01 24.03
N GLU A 217 6.16 3.29 23.39
CA GLU A 217 6.20 3.77 22.00
C GLU A 217 5.70 2.69 21.03
N VAL A 218 6.22 1.47 21.16
CA VAL A 218 5.80 0.33 20.29
C VAL A 218 4.32 -0.01 20.48
N LEU A 219 3.81 0.06 21.71
CA LEU A 219 2.38 -0.15 21.96
C LEU A 219 1.52 0.94 21.33
N ARG A 220 1.95 2.20 21.36
CA ARG A 220 1.29 3.30 20.67
C ARG A 220 1.27 3.06 19.15
N TRP A 221 2.40 2.68 18.55
CA TRP A 221 2.47 2.36 17.12
C TRP A 221 1.51 1.24 16.73
N LYS A 222 1.49 0.16 17.51
CA LYS A 222 0.55 -0.94 17.25
C LYS A 222 -0.91 -0.47 17.29
N SER A 223 -1.27 0.36 18.27
CA SER A 223 -2.63 0.92 18.38
C SER A 223 -2.97 1.84 17.20
N ARG A 224 -2.03 2.71 16.80
CA ARG A 224 -2.18 3.63 15.66
C ARG A 224 -2.32 2.87 14.35
N ALA A 225 -1.43 1.89 14.11
CA ALA A 225 -1.50 1.04 12.94
C ALA A 225 -2.85 0.31 12.83
N GLY A 226 -3.41 -0.16 13.95
CA GLY A 226 -4.76 -0.76 13.95
C GLY A 226 -5.87 0.23 13.59
N LYS A 227 -5.79 1.48 14.05
CA LYS A 227 -6.73 2.53 13.66
C LYS A 227 -6.59 2.91 12.20
N ALA A 228 -5.36 3.15 11.74
CA ALA A 228 -5.07 3.47 10.35
C ALA A 228 -5.56 2.37 9.39
N ALA A 229 -5.31 1.10 9.72
CA ALA A 229 -5.80 -0.03 8.93
C ALA A 229 -7.33 -0.08 8.86
N LYS A 230 -8.02 0.26 9.96
CA LYS A 230 -9.49 0.32 10.00
C LYS A 230 -10.01 1.43 9.09
N GLU A 231 -9.50 2.66 9.22
CA GLU A 231 -9.87 3.79 8.36
C GLU A 231 -9.63 3.49 6.88
N LEU A 232 -8.47 2.89 6.56
CA LEU A 232 -8.16 2.46 5.20
C LEU A 232 -9.16 1.42 4.70
N GLY A 233 -9.48 0.41 5.52
CA GLY A 233 -10.42 -0.65 5.16
C GLY A 233 -11.82 -0.12 4.88
N GLU A 234 -12.32 0.80 5.71
CA GLU A 234 -13.60 1.48 5.54
C GLU A 234 -13.59 2.35 4.26
N PHE A 235 -12.51 3.07 4.01
CA PHE A 235 -12.36 3.86 2.81
C PHE A 235 -12.36 2.99 1.55
N LEU A 236 -11.56 1.91 1.50
CA LEU A 236 -11.46 1.02 0.35
C LEU A 236 -12.79 0.31 0.04
N ALA A 237 -13.57 -0.02 1.07
CA ALA A 237 -14.89 -0.63 0.91
C ALA A 237 -15.91 0.31 0.22
N ASN A 238 -15.72 1.62 0.35
CA ASN A 238 -16.60 2.64 -0.23
C ASN A 238 -15.99 3.34 -1.46
N CYS A 239 -14.74 3.01 -1.79
CA CYS A 239 -14.00 3.64 -2.88
C CYS A 239 -14.23 2.90 -4.20
N ARG A 240 -14.71 3.59 -5.22
CA ARG A 240 -14.97 2.99 -6.53
C ARG A 240 -13.76 3.13 -7.45
N ILE A 241 -13.11 2.01 -7.71
CA ILE A 241 -12.12 1.89 -8.78
C ILE A 241 -12.87 1.78 -10.12
N LYS A 242 -12.55 2.65 -11.08
CA LYS A 242 -13.21 2.62 -12.41
C LYS A 242 -12.91 1.30 -13.13
N PRO A 243 -13.86 0.74 -13.88
CA PRO A 243 -13.57 -0.30 -14.86
C PRO A 243 -12.61 0.22 -15.94
N ASP A 244 -11.74 -0.65 -16.47
CA ASP A 244 -10.94 -0.30 -17.65
C ASP A 244 -11.88 -0.05 -18.84
N SER A 245 -11.93 1.20 -19.32
CA SER A 245 -12.75 1.60 -20.46
C SER A 245 -12.38 0.89 -21.77
N ARG A 246 -11.21 0.23 -21.81
CA ARG A 246 -10.75 -0.55 -22.98
C ARG A 246 -11.41 -1.92 -23.11
N THR A 247 -12.14 -2.36 -22.09
CA THR A 247 -12.75 -3.69 -22.02
C THR A 247 -14.24 -3.70 -22.22
N VAL A 248 -14.88 -2.57 -22.57
CA VAL A 248 -16.30 -2.53 -22.96
C VAL A 248 -16.39 -3.10 -24.37
N PRO A 249 -17.02 -4.28 -24.60
CA PRO A 249 -17.30 -4.73 -25.95
C PRO A 249 -18.20 -3.68 -26.62
N THR A 250 -17.77 -3.15 -27.73
CA THR A 250 -18.67 -2.43 -28.63
C THR A 250 -19.59 -3.48 -29.25
N ASP A 251 -20.84 -3.53 -28.82
CA ASP A 251 -21.92 -4.24 -29.49
C ASP A 251 -22.13 -3.74 -30.92
#